data_ff84c7c3b328de14fbc3f8af2c166d7d
#
_entry.id   ff84c7c3b328de14fbc3f8af2c166d7d
#
_cell.length_a   1.000
_cell.length_b   1.000
_cell.length_c   1.000
_cell.angle_alpha   90.00
_cell.angle_beta   90.00
_cell.angle_gamma   90.00
#
_symmetry.space_group_name_H-M   'P 1'
#
loop_
_entity.id
_entity.type
_entity.pdbx_description
1 polymer ?
#
loop_
_entity_poly.entity_id
_entity_poly.type
_entity_poly.pdbx_seq_one_letter_code
_entity_poly.pdbx_strand_id
1 'polypeptide(L)'
;MDFILYGENLKRFSQNFKTDVNSANDCYEKLRESLPMITDDLHIGRFDIRIDAPISIYDAEGYLIDYPIYRDENGYGAPPLQFPYETYEHGHILIRVFPKKDHVWNETEKEELDILARNVFFMCGRARLIDLMRKVVVTDNATGIPNLQGFMEFGKIVNDNGLLSSYHAVYVNVKNFKYVNRTISARRSDDVLREYARYIERHIEEDEIFARTSSDNFIGFIKDENVQRFLNRIVSVRIYADANYKNIEIGSRVGVYDIQIGDTIGDIMSYVEATLNLAREQGEDVLFFEHSMMEQILRNKEVSTMFPIAISKKQFEVYYQPKVNILNQSLCGCEALVRWNRNGTVVSPMEFIPVLEQEGTICTLDFFVFEKVCQTIKSWQDRGIEPVRVSVNFSRNHLKNPELATKIFSIIERYHVDPQYLEIELTEMSGYDNYENLAIFIKEMRKKGVHISIDDFGTGYSSLNLLTDLDVDTIKLDRSYSVRLDNEKEKTKVLIQSIVNMVHKLGFKVIAEGVETEEQAAFLREIGCSIVQGYLYDKPLLLEEFEKRLLGQIKYEK
;
A
#
# COMPACT_ATOMS: atom_id res chain seq x y z
N MET A 1 -9.48 -27.70 -42.17
CA MET A 1 -8.80 -28.91 -42.63
C MET A 1 -9.85 -30.03 -42.58
N ASP A 2 -10.42 -30.39 -43.72
CA ASP A 2 -11.38 -31.47 -43.81
C ASP A 2 -10.60 -32.78 -43.70
N PHE A 3 -10.66 -33.43 -42.54
CA PHE A 3 -10.15 -34.80 -42.38
C PHE A 3 -11.04 -35.74 -43.21
N ILE A 4 -10.48 -36.32 -44.26
CA ILE A 4 -11.13 -37.41 -44.98
C ILE A 4 -11.15 -38.59 -44.03
N LEU A 5 -12.30 -38.81 -43.36
CA LEU A 5 -12.54 -39.93 -42.47
C LEU A 5 -12.90 -41.13 -43.34
N TYR A 6 -12.04 -42.14 -43.41
CA TYR A 6 -12.33 -43.45 -43.95
C TYR A 6 -13.16 -44.23 -42.93
N GLY A 7 -14.37 -44.61 -43.27
CA GLY A 7 -15.26 -45.43 -42.47
C GLY A 7 -16.30 -44.67 -41.63
N GLU A 8 -17.50 -45.21 -41.54
CA GLU A 8 -18.63 -44.65 -40.76
C GLU A 8 -18.33 -44.60 -39.25
N ASN A 9 -17.55 -45.54 -38.76
CA ASN A 9 -17.23 -45.73 -37.35
C ASN A 9 -16.23 -44.68 -36.83
N LEU A 10 -15.18 -44.38 -37.59
CA LEU A 10 -14.27 -43.28 -37.28
C LEU A 10 -14.96 -41.91 -37.35
N LYS A 11 -15.94 -41.77 -38.24
CA LYS A 11 -16.77 -40.56 -38.32
C LYS A 11 -17.65 -40.40 -37.09
N ARG A 12 -18.24 -41.48 -36.59
CA ARG A 12 -19.06 -41.52 -35.39
C ARG A 12 -18.22 -41.22 -34.14
N PHE A 13 -17.05 -41.82 -34.01
CA PHE A 13 -16.08 -41.56 -32.96
C PHE A 13 -15.67 -40.08 -32.95
N SER A 14 -15.29 -39.52 -34.09
CA SER A 14 -14.92 -38.09 -34.22
C SER A 14 -16.07 -37.14 -33.91
N GLN A 15 -17.31 -37.49 -34.20
CA GLN A 15 -18.48 -36.68 -33.89
C GLN A 15 -18.72 -36.52 -32.40
N ASN A 16 -18.52 -37.58 -31.60
CA ASN A 16 -18.63 -37.54 -30.14
C ASN A 16 -17.59 -36.65 -29.46
N PHE A 17 -16.46 -36.36 -30.12
CA PHE A 17 -15.39 -35.48 -29.61
C PHE A 17 -15.47 -34.05 -30.12
N LYS A 18 -16.44 -33.70 -30.99
CA LYS A 18 -16.61 -32.30 -31.47
C LYS A 18 -17.17 -31.37 -30.40
N THR A 19 -17.69 -31.87 -29.29
CA THR A 19 -18.30 -31.08 -28.24
C THR A 19 -17.41 -31.10 -26.99
N ASP A 20 -16.86 -29.95 -26.66
CA ASP A 20 -16.42 -29.44 -25.35
C ASP A 20 -15.49 -30.34 -24.50
N VAL A 21 -14.35 -30.70 -25.04
CA VAL A 21 -13.25 -31.19 -24.21
C VAL A 21 -12.60 -29.97 -23.55
N ASN A 22 -12.76 -29.88 -22.23
CA ASN A 22 -12.37 -28.73 -21.42
C ASN A 22 -11.09 -28.94 -20.61
N SER A 23 -10.58 -30.17 -20.51
CA SER A 23 -9.34 -30.51 -19.81
C SER A 23 -8.78 -31.85 -20.36
N ALA A 24 -7.50 -32.13 -20.02
CA ALA A 24 -6.89 -33.41 -20.35
C ALA A 24 -7.64 -34.60 -19.70
N ASN A 25 -8.06 -34.46 -18.46
CA ASN A 25 -8.80 -35.48 -17.73
C ASN A 25 -10.18 -35.75 -18.38
N ASP A 26 -10.91 -34.68 -18.73
CA ASP A 26 -12.18 -34.79 -19.48
C ASP A 26 -11.99 -35.50 -20.83
N CYS A 27 -10.85 -35.24 -21.50
CA CYS A 27 -10.48 -35.91 -22.73
C CYS A 27 -10.32 -37.44 -22.53
N TYR A 28 -9.63 -37.86 -21.48
CA TYR A 28 -9.42 -39.29 -21.20
C TYR A 28 -10.71 -40.01 -20.81
N GLU A 29 -11.58 -39.40 -20.02
CA GLU A 29 -12.88 -39.97 -19.69
C GLU A 29 -13.76 -40.12 -20.95
N LYS A 30 -13.83 -39.10 -21.80
CA LYS A 30 -14.56 -39.17 -23.08
C LYS A 30 -13.98 -40.21 -24.03
N LEU A 31 -12.66 -40.44 -24.03
CA LEU A 31 -12.03 -41.51 -24.76
C LEU A 31 -12.47 -42.87 -24.24
N ARG A 32 -12.52 -43.06 -22.93
CA ARG A 32 -13.02 -44.33 -22.31
C ARG A 32 -14.45 -44.63 -22.67
N GLU A 33 -15.31 -43.61 -22.75
CA GLU A 33 -16.72 -43.75 -23.12
C GLU A 33 -16.92 -44.04 -24.62
N SER A 34 -16.11 -43.38 -25.48
CA SER A 34 -16.32 -43.41 -26.94
C SER A 34 -15.57 -44.54 -27.65
N LEU A 35 -14.39 -44.95 -27.15
CA LEU A 35 -13.57 -45.97 -27.81
C LEU A 35 -14.26 -47.32 -27.92
N PRO A 36 -15.04 -47.81 -26.93
CA PRO A 36 -15.78 -49.08 -27.04
C PRO A 36 -16.73 -49.18 -28.26
N MET A 37 -17.17 -48.01 -28.79
CA MET A 37 -18.08 -48.01 -29.96
C MET A 37 -17.42 -48.49 -31.25
N ILE A 38 -16.09 -48.48 -31.33
CA ILE A 38 -15.33 -48.85 -32.54
C ILE A 38 -14.37 -50.01 -32.34
N THR A 39 -14.26 -50.53 -31.11
CA THR A 39 -13.29 -51.59 -30.79
C THR A 39 -13.63 -52.91 -31.45
N ASP A 40 -14.92 -53.21 -31.67
CA ASP A 40 -15.33 -54.44 -32.35
C ASP A 40 -15.00 -54.39 -33.85
N ASP A 41 -15.27 -53.26 -34.49
CA ASP A 41 -15.04 -53.05 -35.92
C ASP A 41 -13.55 -52.99 -36.28
N LEU A 42 -12.73 -52.43 -35.40
CA LEU A 42 -11.28 -52.33 -35.58
C LEU A 42 -10.50 -53.46 -34.88
N HIS A 43 -11.19 -54.44 -34.34
CA HIS A 43 -10.60 -55.59 -33.65
C HIS A 43 -9.60 -55.20 -32.55
N ILE A 44 -9.91 -54.12 -31.80
CA ILE A 44 -9.08 -53.61 -30.69
C ILE A 44 -9.36 -54.41 -29.42
N GLY A 45 -8.34 -55.06 -28.86
CA GLY A 45 -8.41 -55.78 -27.58
C GLY A 45 -7.93 -54.95 -26.39
N ARG A 46 -7.01 -53.99 -26.62
CA ARG A 46 -6.55 -53.05 -25.61
C ARG A 46 -6.02 -51.79 -26.26
N PHE A 47 -6.24 -50.64 -25.60
CA PHE A 47 -5.76 -49.31 -26.02
C PHE A 47 -5.20 -48.55 -24.83
N ASP A 48 -3.92 -48.21 -24.88
CA ASP A 48 -3.22 -47.43 -23.85
C ASP A 48 -2.61 -46.17 -24.42
N ILE A 49 -2.58 -45.12 -23.63
CA ILE A 49 -1.83 -43.89 -23.89
C ILE A 49 -0.76 -43.74 -22.79
N ARG A 50 0.49 -43.69 -23.20
CA ARG A 50 1.61 -43.37 -22.33
C ARG A 50 2.08 -41.96 -22.64
N ILE A 51 2.19 -41.13 -21.60
CA ILE A 51 2.66 -39.75 -21.70
C ILE A 51 3.95 -39.63 -20.88
N ASP A 52 4.98 -39.16 -21.54
CA ASP A 52 6.25 -38.79 -20.94
C ASP A 52 6.45 -37.28 -21.15
N ALA A 53 6.25 -36.51 -20.10
CA ALA A 53 6.36 -35.05 -20.11
C ALA A 53 7.59 -34.62 -19.34
N PRO A 54 8.52 -33.91 -20.00
CA PRO A 54 9.70 -33.38 -19.32
C PRO A 54 9.35 -32.27 -18.34
N ILE A 55 10.28 -31.97 -17.44
CA ILE A 55 10.21 -30.80 -16.56
C ILE A 55 10.06 -29.54 -17.42
N SER A 56 9.08 -28.72 -17.13
CA SER A 56 8.84 -27.44 -17.80
C SER A 56 8.70 -26.31 -16.76
N ILE A 57 8.65 -25.06 -17.24
CA ILE A 57 8.38 -23.90 -16.38
C ILE A 57 7.01 -23.98 -15.68
N TYR A 58 6.09 -24.80 -16.20
CA TYR A 58 4.73 -24.99 -15.69
C TYR A 58 4.58 -26.31 -14.90
N ASP A 59 5.62 -27.17 -14.90
CA ASP A 59 5.60 -28.47 -14.23
C ASP A 59 7.03 -28.83 -13.79
N ALA A 60 7.31 -28.57 -12.51
CA ALA A 60 8.68 -28.63 -11.98
C ALA A 60 9.24 -30.06 -11.83
N GLU A 61 8.39 -31.09 -11.88
CA GLU A 61 8.80 -32.47 -11.62
C GLU A 61 8.79 -33.35 -12.89
N GLY A 62 8.08 -32.92 -13.95
CA GLY A 62 7.80 -33.79 -15.08
C GLY A 62 6.98 -34.99 -14.66
N TYR A 63 6.38 -35.73 -15.58
CA TYR A 63 5.64 -36.92 -15.22
C TYR A 63 5.66 -37.99 -16.32
N LEU A 64 5.57 -39.25 -15.88
CA LEU A 64 5.40 -40.40 -16.73
C LEU A 64 4.13 -41.10 -16.30
N ILE A 65 3.10 -41.08 -17.14
CA ILE A 65 1.80 -41.66 -16.83
C ILE A 65 1.38 -42.65 -17.93
N ASP A 66 0.92 -43.81 -17.53
CA ASP A 66 0.27 -44.78 -18.40
C ASP A 66 -1.24 -44.73 -18.15
N TYR A 67 -2.01 -44.33 -19.15
CA TYR A 67 -3.48 -44.33 -19.12
C TYR A 67 -4.02 -45.53 -19.88
N PRO A 68 -4.57 -46.56 -19.20
CA PRO A 68 -5.34 -47.59 -19.84
C PRO A 68 -6.74 -47.03 -20.22
N ILE A 69 -7.00 -46.89 -21.52
CA ILE A 69 -8.25 -46.31 -22.03
C ILE A 69 -9.29 -47.41 -22.20
N TYR A 70 -8.91 -48.55 -22.80
CA TYR A 70 -9.80 -49.66 -23.06
C TYR A 70 -9.10 -51.02 -22.87
N ARG A 71 -9.86 -52.02 -22.40
CA ARG A 71 -9.43 -53.40 -22.29
C ARG A 71 -10.63 -54.33 -22.51
N ASP A 72 -10.52 -55.22 -23.49
CA ASP A 72 -11.53 -56.28 -23.78
C ASP A 72 -11.53 -57.32 -22.68
N GLU A 73 -12.71 -57.78 -22.26
CA GLU A 73 -12.90 -58.80 -21.23
C GLU A 73 -12.38 -60.18 -21.67
N ASN A 74 -12.40 -60.47 -22.98
CA ASN A 74 -11.93 -61.69 -23.55
C ASN A 74 -10.40 -61.74 -23.75
N GLY A 75 -9.71 -60.69 -23.38
CA GLY A 75 -8.28 -60.59 -23.51
C GLY A 75 -7.82 -59.98 -24.83
N TYR A 76 -6.51 -59.84 -24.98
CA TYR A 76 -5.89 -59.22 -26.14
C TYR A 76 -4.65 -59.99 -26.61
N GLY A 77 -4.29 -59.80 -27.88
CA GLY A 77 -3.12 -60.41 -28.54
C GLY A 77 -1.84 -59.56 -28.40
N ALA A 78 -0.75 -60.08 -28.90
CA ALA A 78 0.54 -59.40 -28.97
C ALA A 78 1.21 -59.74 -30.32
N PRO A 79 2.11 -58.85 -30.85
CA PRO A 79 2.57 -57.57 -30.30
C PRO A 79 1.60 -56.40 -30.54
N PRO A 80 1.68 -55.30 -29.78
CA PRO A 80 0.93 -54.06 -30.07
C PRO A 80 1.47 -53.34 -31.27
N LEU A 81 0.60 -52.62 -31.98
CA LEU A 81 1.01 -51.49 -32.79
C LEU A 81 1.36 -50.30 -31.90
N GLN A 82 2.44 -49.63 -32.21
CA GLN A 82 2.95 -48.48 -31.45
C GLN A 82 2.99 -47.26 -32.33
N PHE A 83 2.39 -46.18 -31.85
CA PHE A 83 2.31 -44.89 -32.52
C PHE A 83 3.01 -43.83 -31.63
N PRO A 84 4.32 -43.58 -31.83
CA PRO A 84 5.06 -42.58 -31.09
C PRO A 84 4.82 -41.20 -31.71
N TYR A 85 4.52 -40.21 -30.86
CA TYR A 85 4.40 -38.79 -31.22
C TYR A 85 5.27 -37.95 -30.31
N GLU A 86 5.90 -36.94 -30.89
CA GLU A 86 6.67 -35.96 -30.15
C GLU A 86 5.86 -34.66 -30.01
N THR A 87 5.86 -34.10 -28.81
CA THR A 87 5.22 -32.78 -28.54
C THR A 87 6.22 -31.67 -28.72
N TYR A 88 5.75 -30.43 -28.90
CA TYR A 88 6.57 -29.24 -29.12
C TYR A 88 7.60 -28.99 -27.98
N GLU A 89 7.35 -29.47 -26.76
CA GLU A 89 8.20 -29.33 -25.56
C GLU A 89 9.11 -30.56 -25.33
N HIS A 90 9.44 -31.33 -26.35
CA HIS A 90 10.21 -32.59 -26.24
C HIS A 90 9.58 -33.67 -25.37
N GLY A 91 8.29 -33.58 -25.09
CA GLY A 91 7.53 -34.65 -24.47
C GLY A 91 7.14 -35.72 -25.50
N HIS A 92 6.98 -36.94 -25.04
CA HIS A 92 6.61 -38.09 -25.90
C HIS A 92 5.24 -38.61 -25.50
N ILE A 93 4.39 -38.86 -26.51
CA ILE A 93 3.13 -39.57 -26.35
C ILE A 93 3.24 -40.83 -27.17
N LEU A 94 3.09 -41.97 -26.49
CA LEU A 94 3.10 -43.27 -27.12
C LEU A 94 1.69 -43.90 -27.00
N ILE A 95 1.01 -44.08 -28.13
CA ILE A 95 -0.26 -44.78 -28.20
C ILE A 95 0.04 -46.25 -28.56
N ARG A 96 -0.44 -47.15 -27.73
CA ARG A 96 -0.29 -48.60 -27.92
C ARG A 96 -1.66 -49.23 -28.13
N VAL A 97 -1.83 -49.92 -29.26
CA VAL A 97 -3.05 -50.61 -29.61
C VAL A 97 -2.72 -52.10 -29.76
N PHE A 98 -3.45 -52.92 -29.04
CA PHE A 98 -3.31 -54.37 -29.06
C PHE A 98 -4.51 -54.99 -29.78
N PRO A 99 -4.32 -56.04 -30.62
CA PRO A 99 -5.41 -56.72 -31.28
C PRO A 99 -6.26 -57.49 -30.28
N LYS A 100 -7.50 -57.86 -30.69
CA LYS A 100 -8.25 -58.88 -29.98
C LYS A 100 -7.48 -60.19 -30.01
N LYS A 101 -7.77 -61.08 -29.08
CA LYS A 101 -7.14 -62.36 -28.98
C LYS A 101 -7.34 -63.10 -30.32
N ASP A 102 -6.29 -63.74 -30.84
CA ASP A 102 -6.22 -64.45 -32.08
C ASP A 102 -6.50 -63.67 -33.38
N HIS A 103 -6.56 -62.36 -33.34
CA HIS A 103 -6.67 -61.46 -34.49
C HIS A 103 -5.31 -60.93 -34.94
N VAL A 104 -5.11 -60.87 -36.26
CA VAL A 104 -3.93 -60.23 -36.88
C VAL A 104 -4.41 -59.19 -37.90
N TRP A 105 -4.09 -57.93 -37.65
CA TRP A 105 -4.52 -56.84 -38.51
C TRP A 105 -3.89 -56.92 -39.91
N ASN A 106 -4.71 -56.70 -40.93
CA ASN A 106 -4.28 -56.48 -42.30
C ASN A 106 -3.80 -55.02 -42.50
N GLU A 107 -3.29 -54.69 -43.69
CA GLU A 107 -2.72 -53.35 -43.96
C GLU A 107 -3.79 -52.24 -43.91
N THR A 108 -5.03 -52.50 -44.34
CA THR A 108 -6.12 -51.52 -44.27
C THR A 108 -6.51 -51.22 -42.85
N GLU A 109 -6.63 -52.24 -42.02
CA GLU A 109 -6.91 -52.06 -40.57
C GLU A 109 -5.77 -51.28 -39.85
N LYS A 110 -4.51 -51.51 -40.21
CA LYS A 110 -3.37 -50.77 -39.68
C LYS A 110 -3.42 -49.31 -40.08
N GLU A 111 -3.82 -48.99 -41.32
CA GLU A 111 -4.02 -47.60 -41.75
C GLU A 111 -5.14 -46.90 -40.97
N GLU A 112 -6.26 -47.61 -40.74
CA GLU A 112 -7.36 -47.09 -39.93
C GLU A 112 -6.94 -46.83 -38.47
N LEU A 113 -6.13 -47.71 -37.88
CA LEU A 113 -5.58 -47.56 -36.55
C LEU A 113 -4.57 -46.42 -36.45
N ASP A 114 -3.78 -46.17 -37.50
CA ASP A 114 -2.90 -44.99 -37.55
C ASP A 114 -3.70 -43.69 -37.59
N ILE A 115 -4.79 -43.62 -38.35
CA ILE A 115 -5.70 -42.49 -38.38
C ILE A 115 -6.36 -42.29 -37.03
N LEU A 116 -6.82 -43.35 -36.36
CA LEU A 116 -7.37 -43.27 -35.02
C LEU A 116 -6.35 -42.72 -34.01
N ALA A 117 -5.14 -43.27 -34.02
CA ALA A 117 -4.07 -42.85 -33.13
C ALA A 117 -3.69 -41.38 -33.33
N ARG A 118 -3.58 -40.89 -34.58
CA ARG A 118 -3.37 -39.48 -34.87
C ARG A 118 -4.48 -38.58 -34.35
N ASN A 119 -5.76 -38.98 -34.55
CA ASN A 119 -6.89 -38.22 -34.02
C ASN A 119 -6.85 -38.15 -32.50
N VAL A 120 -6.60 -39.24 -31.79
CA VAL A 120 -6.45 -39.29 -30.34
C VAL A 120 -5.29 -38.39 -29.88
N PHE A 121 -4.13 -38.46 -30.57
CA PHE A 121 -2.99 -37.58 -30.27
C PHE A 121 -3.37 -36.10 -30.37
N PHE A 122 -4.01 -35.66 -31.47
CA PHE A 122 -4.42 -34.27 -31.65
C PHE A 122 -5.42 -33.80 -30.59
N MET A 123 -6.34 -34.69 -30.19
CA MET A 123 -7.34 -34.40 -29.16
C MET A 123 -6.72 -34.25 -27.79
N CYS A 124 -5.85 -35.16 -27.39
CA CYS A 124 -5.09 -35.10 -26.14
C CYS A 124 -4.19 -33.84 -26.11
N GLY A 125 -3.52 -33.56 -27.22
CA GLY A 125 -2.69 -32.35 -27.38
C GLY A 125 -3.48 -31.06 -27.23
N ARG A 126 -4.67 -30.98 -27.86
CA ARG A 126 -5.58 -29.82 -27.69
C ARG A 126 -6.06 -29.67 -26.26
N ALA A 127 -6.50 -30.76 -25.61
CA ALA A 127 -6.97 -30.73 -24.25
C ALA A 127 -5.88 -30.25 -23.27
N ARG A 128 -4.66 -30.79 -23.45
CA ARG A 128 -3.50 -30.37 -22.68
C ARG A 128 -3.16 -28.88 -22.90
N LEU A 129 -3.24 -28.40 -24.15
CA LEU A 129 -3.02 -27.00 -24.46
C LEU A 129 -4.03 -26.08 -23.73
N ILE A 130 -5.30 -26.49 -23.65
CA ILE A 130 -6.33 -25.77 -22.91
C ILE A 130 -5.97 -25.69 -21.41
N ASP A 131 -5.54 -26.81 -20.81
CA ASP A 131 -5.12 -26.84 -19.40
C ASP A 131 -3.91 -25.94 -19.14
N LEU A 132 -2.91 -26.00 -20.03
CA LEU A 132 -1.75 -25.12 -19.96
C LEU A 132 -2.12 -23.64 -20.12
N MET A 133 -3.00 -23.32 -21.09
CA MET A 133 -3.50 -21.95 -21.26
C MET A 133 -4.22 -21.44 -20.02
N ARG A 134 -5.08 -22.26 -19.40
CA ARG A 134 -5.73 -21.93 -18.13
C ARG A 134 -4.69 -21.66 -17.04
N LYS A 135 -3.74 -22.58 -16.89
CA LYS A 135 -2.67 -22.43 -15.87
C LYS A 135 -1.87 -21.14 -16.07
N VAL A 136 -1.52 -20.81 -17.32
CA VAL A 136 -0.82 -19.56 -17.66
C VAL A 136 -1.67 -18.32 -17.33
N VAL A 137 -2.98 -18.37 -17.57
CA VAL A 137 -3.89 -17.24 -17.32
C VAL A 137 -4.06 -16.96 -15.83
N VAL A 138 -4.05 -18.00 -14.97
CA VAL A 138 -4.34 -17.85 -13.53
C VAL A 138 -3.10 -17.87 -12.64
N THR A 139 -1.88 -18.04 -13.21
CA THR A 139 -0.63 -18.15 -12.46
C THR A 139 0.28 -16.96 -12.74
N ASP A 140 1.01 -16.48 -11.73
CA ASP A 140 2.07 -15.48 -11.87
C ASP A 140 3.37 -16.16 -12.32
N ASN A 141 3.90 -15.75 -13.48
CA ASN A 141 5.08 -16.36 -14.09
C ASN A 141 6.38 -16.20 -13.28
N ALA A 142 6.49 -15.18 -12.45
CA ALA A 142 7.69 -14.93 -11.66
C ALA A 142 7.75 -15.78 -10.39
N THR A 143 6.62 -15.99 -9.73
CA THR A 143 6.53 -16.68 -8.44
C THR A 143 6.01 -18.11 -8.54
N GLY A 144 5.19 -18.41 -9.55
CA GLY A 144 4.55 -19.71 -9.74
C GLY A 144 3.24 -19.92 -8.97
N ILE A 145 2.88 -19.02 -8.06
CA ILE A 145 1.60 -19.05 -7.33
C ILE A 145 0.47 -18.42 -8.16
N PRO A 146 -0.81 -18.52 -7.76
CA PRO A 146 -1.90 -17.83 -8.43
C PRO A 146 -1.63 -16.32 -8.59
N ASN A 147 -2.12 -15.77 -9.71
CA ASN A 147 -2.19 -14.34 -9.94
C ASN A 147 -3.57 -13.78 -9.53
N LEU A 148 -3.81 -12.50 -9.77
CA LEU A 148 -5.09 -11.86 -9.45
C LEU A 148 -6.29 -12.56 -10.09
N GLN A 149 -6.15 -13.05 -11.34
CA GLN A 149 -7.21 -13.79 -12.02
C GLN A 149 -7.52 -15.12 -11.30
N GLY A 150 -6.48 -15.85 -10.89
CA GLY A 150 -6.64 -17.07 -10.10
C GLY A 150 -7.31 -16.83 -8.76
N PHE A 151 -6.98 -15.72 -8.08
CA PHE A 151 -7.66 -15.29 -6.87
C PHE A 151 -9.15 -15.02 -7.09
N MET A 152 -9.49 -14.29 -8.16
CA MET A 152 -10.89 -13.98 -8.50
C MET A 152 -11.71 -15.23 -8.82
N GLU A 153 -11.14 -16.21 -9.53
CA GLU A 153 -11.79 -17.47 -9.86
C GLU A 153 -12.03 -18.31 -8.59
N PHE A 154 -11.04 -18.41 -7.72
CA PHE A 154 -11.18 -19.08 -6.43
C PHE A 154 -12.27 -18.42 -5.57
N GLY A 155 -12.22 -17.10 -5.43
CA GLY A 155 -13.21 -16.34 -4.67
C GLY A 155 -14.63 -16.54 -5.20
N LYS A 156 -14.80 -16.62 -6.53
CA LYS A 156 -16.09 -16.92 -7.14
C LYS A 156 -16.59 -18.31 -6.76
N ILE A 157 -15.73 -19.34 -6.82
CA ILE A 157 -16.09 -20.71 -6.42
C ILE A 157 -16.51 -20.76 -4.95
N VAL A 158 -15.77 -20.13 -4.07
CA VAL A 158 -16.06 -20.07 -2.63
C VAL A 158 -17.38 -19.33 -2.37
N ASN A 159 -17.61 -18.23 -3.08
CA ASN A 159 -18.85 -17.44 -2.98
C ASN A 159 -20.08 -18.23 -3.50
N ASP A 160 -19.95 -18.91 -4.64
CA ASP A 160 -21.03 -19.71 -5.23
C ASP A 160 -21.44 -20.88 -4.30
N ASN A 161 -20.51 -21.34 -3.46
CA ASN A 161 -20.76 -22.35 -2.42
C ASN A 161 -21.27 -21.76 -1.10
N GLY A 162 -21.40 -20.42 -0.98
CA GLY A 162 -21.87 -19.75 0.23
C GLY A 162 -20.88 -19.77 1.41
N LEU A 163 -19.59 -19.99 1.14
CA LEU A 163 -18.56 -20.16 2.16
C LEU A 163 -17.66 -18.91 2.33
N LEU A 164 -17.89 -17.84 1.57
CA LEU A 164 -16.98 -16.70 1.54
C LEU A 164 -16.83 -16.01 2.90
N SER A 165 -17.90 -15.95 3.70
CA SER A 165 -17.88 -15.37 5.05
C SER A 165 -17.22 -16.22 6.13
N SER A 166 -16.62 -17.36 5.79
CA SER A 166 -15.78 -18.16 6.68
C SER A 166 -14.27 -17.89 6.48
N TYR A 167 -13.96 -16.84 5.72
CA TYR A 167 -12.59 -16.43 5.42
C TYR A 167 -12.34 -14.99 5.82
N HIS A 168 -11.10 -14.73 6.19
CA HIS A 168 -10.53 -13.39 6.19
C HIS A 168 -9.82 -13.12 4.87
N ALA A 169 -10.02 -11.95 4.31
CA ALA A 169 -9.16 -11.46 3.24
C ALA A 169 -7.91 -10.82 3.84
N VAL A 170 -6.75 -11.12 3.26
CA VAL A 170 -5.48 -10.53 3.64
C VAL A 170 -4.83 -9.87 2.43
N TYR A 171 -4.36 -8.63 2.56
CA TYR A 171 -3.58 -7.96 1.54
C TYR A 171 -2.20 -7.64 2.10
N VAL A 172 -1.17 -8.12 1.42
CA VAL A 172 0.18 -8.20 1.97
C VAL A 172 1.14 -7.44 1.09
N ASN A 173 1.98 -6.62 1.70
CA ASN A 173 3.10 -5.96 1.04
C ASN A 173 4.42 -6.36 1.69
N VAL A 174 5.41 -6.72 0.88
CA VAL A 174 6.76 -7.03 1.34
C VAL A 174 7.49 -5.74 1.66
N LYS A 175 7.92 -5.59 2.93
CA LYS A 175 8.60 -4.37 3.40
C LYS A 175 9.96 -4.19 2.73
N ASN A 176 10.29 -2.94 2.42
CA ASN A 176 11.61 -2.54 1.92
C ASN A 176 12.08 -3.28 0.66
N PHE A 177 11.16 -3.88 -0.12
CA PHE A 177 11.52 -4.62 -1.32
C PHE A 177 12.25 -3.77 -2.37
N LYS A 178 11.98 -2.46 -2.42
CA LYS A 178 12.74 -1.50 -3.25
C LYS A 178 14.23 -1.46 -2.87
N TYR A 179 14.56 -1.62 -1.58
CA TYR A 179 15.95 -1.70 -1.12
C TYR A 179 16.59 -3.04 -1.51
N VAL A 180 15.85 -4.14 -1.38
CA VAL A 180 16.27 -5.47 -1.86
C VAL A 180 16.59 -5.40 -3.35
N ASN A 181 15.72 -4.79 -4.17
CA ASN A 181 15.93 -4.59 -5.62
C ASN A 181 17.17 -3.76 -5.97
N ARG A 182 17.53 -2.77 -5.14
CA ARG A 182 18.72 -1.93 -5.36
C ARG A 182 20.02 -2.63 -4.95
N THR A 183 19.96 -3.48 -3.94
CA THR A 183 21.14 -4.16 -3.37
C THR A 183 21.45 -5.48 -4.08
N ILE A 184 20.43 -6.10 -4.66
CA ILE A 184 20.50 -7.38 -5.36
C ILE A 184 20.08 -7.12 -6.83
N SER A 185 20.67 -7.80 -7.82
CA SER A 185 20.25 -7.63 -9.22
C SER A 185 18.76 -7.99 -9.41
N ALA A 186 18.08 -7.36 -10.37
CA ALA A 186 16.64 -7.56 -10.62
C ALA A 186 16.23 -9.06 -10.76
N ARG A 187 17.09 -9.87 -11.39
CA ARG A 187 16.87 -11.33 -11.55
C ARG A 187 16.86 -12.08 -10.21
N ARG A 188 17.63 -11.63 -9.23
CA ARG A 188 17.66 -12.20 -7.87
C ARG A 188 16.49 -11.74 -7.00
N SER A 189 15.92 -10.59 -7.29
CA SER A 189 14.73 -10.12 -6.56
C SER A 189 13.49 -10.94 -6.87
N ASP A 190 13.34 -11.41 -8.12
CA ASP A 190 12.28 -12.35 -8.48
C ASP A 190 12.45 -13.70 -7.78
N ASP A 191 13.68 -14.16 -7.60
CA ASP A 191 13.97 -15.38 -6.84
C ASP A 191 13.59 -15.23 -5.35
N VAL A 192 13.83 -14.06 -4.77
CA VAL A 192 13.40 -13.74 -3.39
C VAL A 192 11.88 -13.79 -3.24
N LEU A 193 11.14 -13.18 -4.18
CA LEU A 193 9.67 -13.23 -4.16
C LEU A 193 9.14 -14.65 -4.41
N ARG A 194 9.82 -15.42 -5.24
CA ARG A 194 9.48 -16.83 -5.49
C ARG A 194 9.63 -17.68 -4.24
N GLU A 195 10.73 -17.55 -3.53
CA GLU A 195 10.95 -18.26 -2.27
C GLU A 195 9.98 -17.81 -1.18
N TYR A 196 9.68 -16.50 -1.11
CA TYR A 196 8.66 -15.99 -0.21
C TYR A 196 7.28 -16.57 -0.51
N ALA A 197 6.87 -16.57 -1.77
CA ALA A 197 5.59 -17.12 -2.22
C ALA A 197 5.49 -18.64 -1.91
N ARG A 198 6.55 -19.40 -2.21
CA ARG A 198 6.64 -20.83 -1.88
C ARG A 198 6.60 -21.10 -0.38
N TYR A 199 7.23 -20.23 0.41
CA TYR A 199 7.15 -20.35 1.87
C TYR A 199 5.70 -20.23 2.34
N ILE A 200 4.96 -19.24 1.84
CA ILE A 200 3.56 -19.04 2.21
C ILE A 200 2.70 -20.21 1.72
N GLU A 201 2.83 -20.61 0.47
CA GLU A 201 2.06 -21.71 -0.14
C GLU A 201 2.16 -23.02 0.66
N ARG A 202 3.33 -23.31 1.25
CA ARG A 202 3.50 -24.48 2.12
C ARG A 202 2.84 -24.36 3.49
N HIS A 203 2.31 -23.19 3.82
CA HIS A 203 1.74 -22.90 5.14
C HIS A 203 0.28 -22.51 5.13
N ILE A 204 -0.35 -22.51 3.96
CA ILE A 204 -1.80 -22.41 3.78
C ILE A 204 -2.39 -23.80 3.50
N GLU A 205 -3.68 -23.96 3.76
CA GLU A 205 -4.40 -25.22 3.51
C GLU A 205 -4.86 -25.30 2.04
N GLU A 206 -5.26 -26.51 1.58
CA GLU A 206 -5.67 -26.75 0.17
C GLU A 206 -6.88 -25.90 -0.26
N ASP A 207 -7.72 -25.51 0.68
CA ASP A 207 -8.92 -24.70 0.45
C ASP A 207 -8.71 -23.23 0.84
N GLU A 208 -7.49 -22.78 0.94
CA GLU A 208 -7.07 -21.38 1.07
C GLU A 208 -6.31 -20.94 -0.19
N ILE A 209 -6.22 -19.65 -0.43
CA ILE A 209 -5.48 -19.11 -1.56
C ILE A 209 -4.57 -17.96 -1.15
N PHE A 210 -3.39 -17.94 -1.76
CA PHE A 210 -2.48 -16.80 -1.72
C PHE A 210 -2.00 -16.51 -3.14
N ALA A 211 -2.22 -15.29 -3.60
CA ALA A 211 -2.00 -14.88 -4.98
C ALA A 211 -1.16 -13.60 -5.04
N ARG A 212 -0.37 -13.45 -6.09
CA ARG A 212 0.37 -12.22 -6.36
C ARG A 212 -0.47 -11.26 -7.19
N THR A 213 -0.63 -10.01 -6.73
CA THR A 213 -1.39 -8.99 -7.47
C THR A 213 -0.50 -8.14 -8.36
N SER A 214 0.63 -7.66 -7.83
CA SER A 214 1.58 -6.82 -8.59
C SER A 214 2.87 -6.65 -7.79
N SER A 215 4.00 -6.47 -8.45
CA SER A 215 5.31 -6.15 -7.82
C SER A 215 5.57 -6.96 -6.54
N ASP A 216 5.44 -6.33 -5.37
CA ASP A 216 5.67 -6.86 -4.02
C ASP A 216 4.37 -7.00 -3.20
N ASN A 217 3.22 -7.01 -3.89
CA ASN A 217 1.91 -7.14 -3.25
C ASN A 217 1.28 -8.50 -3.53
N PHE A 218 0.64 -9.03 -2.49
CA PHE A 218 -0.06 -10.31 -2.52
C PHE A 218 -1.44 -10.17 -1.87
N ILE A 219 -2.35 -11.08 -2.24
CA ILE A 219 -3.70 -11.16 -1.66
C ILE A 219 -4.01 -12.62 -1.34
N GLY A 220 -4.81 -12.85 -0.30
CA GLY A 220 -5.23 -14.20 0.04
C GLY A 220 -6.60 -14.25 0.72
N PHE A 221 -7.22 -15.44 0.63
CA PHE A 221 -8.33 -15.83 1.49
C PHE A 221 -7.84 -16.91 2.45
N ILE A 222 -7.85 -16.59 3.72
CA ILE A 222 -7.40 -17.46 4.82
C ILE A 222 -8.59 -17.74 5.72
N LYS A 223 -8.81 -18.99 6.10
CA LYS A 223 -9.91 -19.36 6.99
C LYS A 223 -9.79 -18.71 8.37
N ASP A 224 -10.92 -18.41 8.98
CA ASP A 224 -11.01 -17.76 10.29
C ASP A 224 -10.15 -18.46 11.35
N GLU A 225 -10.17 -19.80 11.36
CA GLU A 225 -9.40 -20.61 12.30
C GLU A 225 -7.87 -20.55 12.07
N ASN A 226 -7.43 -20.16 10.87
CA ASN A 226 -6.02 -20.14 10.45
C ASN A 226 -5.41 -18.74 10.43
N VAL A 227 -6.22 -17.67 10.42
CA VAL A 227 -5.75 -16.30 10.20
C VAL A 227 -4.66 -15.89 11.19
N GLN A 228 -4.81 -16.16 12.47
CA GLN A 228 -3.81 -15.78 13.46
C GLN A 228 -2.49 -16.54 13.29
N ARG A 229 -2.58 -17.83 12.95
CA ARG A 229 -1.40 -18.67 12.64
C ARG A 229 -0.69 -18.15 11.39
N PHE A 230 -1.43 -17.76 10.36
CA PHE A 230 -0.91 -17.19 9.14
C PHE A 230 -0.20 -15.86 9.40
N LEU A 231 -0.83 -14.93 10.11
CA LEU A 231 -0.26 -13.62 10.43
C LEU A 231 1.06 -13.72 11.20
N ASN A 232 1.12 -14.59 12.21
CA ASN A 232 2.34 -14.81 12.99
C ASN A 232 3.52 -15.34 12.14
N ARG A 233 3.23 -16.01 11.04
CA ARG A 233 4.26 -16.56 10.13
C ARG A 233 4.72 -15.56 9.07
N ILE A 234 3.82 -14.68 8.61
CA ILE A 234 4.10 -13.81 7.45
C ILE A 234 4.76 -12.48 7.82
N VAL A 235 4.60 -12.00 9.06
CA VAL A 235 5.12 -10.70 9.50
C VAL A 235 6.65 -10.64 9.44
N SER A 236 7.35 -11.75 9.75
CA SER A 236 8.79 -11.86 9.61
C SER A 236 9.15 -13.25 9.10
N VAL A 237 9.67 -13.31 7.88
CA VAL A 237 10.03 -14.56 7.20
C VAL A 237 11.52 -14.56 6.91
N ARG A 238 12.22 -15.64 7.29
CA ARG A 238 13.61 -15.87 6.87
C ARG A 238 13.65 -16.76 5.65
N ILE A 239 14.14 -16.23 4.55
CA ILE A 239 14.30 -16.98 3.31
C ILE A 239 15.76 -17.04 2.87
N TYR A 240 16.09 -18.09 2.12
CA TYR A 240 17.41 -18.32 1.56
C TYR A 240 17.45 -17.72 0.15
N ALA A 241 18.13 -16.59 -0.02
CA ALA A 241 18.14 -15.83 -1.27
C ALA A 241 19.30 -16.17 -2.22
N ASP A 242 20.27 -17.00 -1.80
CA ASP A 242 21.47 -17.29 -2.61
C ASP A 242 22.01 -18.70 -2.32
N ALA A 243 22.67 -19.28 -3.34
CA ALA A 243 23.45 -20.53 -3.24
C ALA A 243 24.58 -20.46 -2.16
N ASN A 244 24.92 -19.27 -1.68
CA ASN A 244 25.89 -19.03 -0.61
C ASN A 244 25.27 -18.94 0.80
N TYR A 245 24.05 -19.42 1.01
CA TYR A 245 23.35 -19.48 2.32
C TYR A 245 23.20 -18.15 3.06
N LYS A 246 23.13 -17.02 2.37
CA LYS A 246 22.75 -15.76 3.01
C LYS A 246 21.25 -15.74 3.26
N ASN A 247 20.89 -15.82 4.53
CA ASN A 247 19.50 -15.60 4.96
C ASN A 247 19.15 -14.13 4.78
N ILE A 248 18.02 -13.87 4.13
CA ILE A 248 17.39 -12.55 4.10
C ILE A 248 16.15 -12.64 4.98
N GLU A 249 16.07 -11.74 5.96
CA GLU A 249 14.87 -11.55 6.75
C GLU A 249 13.95 -10.58 5.99
N ILE A 250 12.76 -11.05 5.67
CA ILE A 250 11.74 -10.29 4.96
C ILE A 250 10.61 -10.02 5.90
N GLY A 251 10.36 -8.74 6.17
CA GLY A 251 9.17 -8.30 6.86
C GLY A 251 8.01 -8.09 5.89
N SER A 252 6.81 -8.30 6.37
CA SER A 252 5.57 -8.00 5.63
C SER A 252 4.69 -7.04 6.41
N ARG A 253 3.89 -6.29 5.67
CA ARG A 253 2.80 -5.49 6.21
C ARG A 253 1.49 -6.05 5.68
N VAL A 254 0.50 -6.15 6.54
CA VAL A 254 -0.74 -6.88 6.24
C VAL A 254 -1.96 -6.04 6.62
N GLY A 255 -2.85 -5.83 5.66
CA GLY A 255 -4.23 -5.43 5.91
C GLY A 255 -5.11 -6.67 5.96
N VAL A 256 -5.99 -6.75 6.94
CA VAL A 256 -6.89 -7.89 7.19
C VAL A 256 -8.33 -7.42 7.19
N TYR A 257 -9.19 -8.14 6.51
CA TYR A 257 -10.63 -7.89 6.48
C TYR A 257 -11.42 -9.17 6.83
N ASP A 258 -12.28 -9.08 7.82
CA ASP A 258 -13.24 -10.13 8.19
C ASP A 258 -14.46 -10.07 7.25
N ILE A 259 -14.58 -11.04 6.33
CA ILE A 259 -15.55 -11.01 5.24
C ILE A 259 -16.97 -11.18 5.77
N GLN A 260 -17.84 -10.23 5.42
CA GLN A 260 -19.22 -10.24 5.85
C GLN A 260 -20.15 -10.87 4.80
N ILE A 261 -21.28 -11.40 5.27
CA ILE A 261 -22.32 -11.96 4.38
C ILE A 261 -22.86 -10.85 3.48
N GLY A 262 -22.78 -11.09 2.17
CA GLY A 262 -23.26 -10.15 1.15
C GLY A 262 -22.17 -9.31 0.49
N ASP A 263 -20.92 -9.37 0.98
CA ASP A 263 -19.79 -8.72 0.33
C ASP A 263 -19.53 -9.28 -1.06
N THR A 264 -19.23 -8.39 -2.00
CA THR A 264 -18.67 -8.79 -3.29
C THR A 264 -17.15 -8.88 -3.21
N ILE A 265 -16.53 -9.67 -4.09
CA ILE A 265 -15.04 -9.77 -4.15
C ILE A 265 -14.43 -8.38 -4.39
N GLY A 266 -15.09 -7.51 -5.16
CA GLY A 266 -14.65 -6.14 -5.41
C GLY A 266 -14.64 -5.28 -4.15
N ASP A 267 -15.67 -5.38 -3.30
CA ASP A 267 -15.74 -4.69 -2.01
C ASP A 267 -14.64 -5.18 -1.07
N ILE A 268 -14.47 -6.51 -0.96
CA ILE A 268 -13.43 -7.14 -0.13
C ILE A 268 -12.04 -6.64 -0.53
N MET A 269 -11.73 -6.63 -1.83
CA MET A 269 -10.44 -6.13 -2.32
C MET A 269 -10.23 -4.66 -1.95
N SER A 270 -11.27 -3.84 -2.10
CA SER A 270 -11.20 -2.41 -1.75
C SER A 270 -10.94 -2.21 -0.25
N TYR A 271 -11.64 -2.96 0.60
CA TYR A 271 -11.48 -2.86 2.05
C TYR A 271 -10.09 -3.30 2.51
N VAL A 272 -9.61 -4.45 2.03
CA VAL A 272 -8.32 -4.99 2.48
C VAL A 272 -7.13 -4.19 1.93
N GLU A 273 -7.22 -3.63 0.71
CA GLU A 273 -6.21 -2.73 0.16
C GLU A 273 -6.16 -1.41 0.92
N ALA A 274 -7.32 -0.84 1.24
CA ALA A 274 -7.44 0.36 2.05
C ALA A 274 -6.83 0.17 3.45
N THR A 275 -7.08 -0.99 4.07
CA THR A 275 -6.51 -1.34 5.38
C THR A 275 -4.98 -1.44 5.32
N LEU A 276 -4.42 -2.05 4.27
CA LEU A 276 -2.97 -2.10 4.09
C LEU A 276 -2.36 -0.70 3.95
N ASN A 277 -3.02 0.20 3.23
CA ASN A 277 -2.54 1.58 3.07
C ASN A 277 -2.53 2.32 4.41
N LEU A 278 -3.59 2.19 5.21
CA LEU A 278 -3.63 2.73 6.58
C LEU A 278 -2.55 2.12 7.48
N ALA A 279 -2.31 0.81 7.41
CA ALA A 279 -1.23 0.16 8.12
C ALA A 279 0.15 0.76 7.77
N ARG A 280 0.36 1.16 6.51
CA ARG A 280 1.59 1.84 6.08
C ARG A 280 1.73 3.23 6.70
N GLU A 281 0.64 3.99 6.78
CA GLU A 281 0.61 5.33 7.34
C GLU A 281 0.87 5.33 8.85
N GLN A 282 0.26 4.37 9.55
CA GLN A 282 0.37 4.23 11.00
C GLN A 282 1.68 3.54 11.43
N GLY A 283 2.45 2.95 10.49
CA GLY A 283 3.67 2.21 10.80
C GLY A 283 3.42 0.79 11.34
N GLU A 284 2.15 0.34 11.35
CA GLU A 284 1.76 -0.96 11.88
C GLU A 284 2.10 -2.09 10.89
N ASP A 285 2.42 -3.25 11.43
CA ASP A 285 2.73 -4.44 10.63
C ASP A 285 1.49 -5.22 10.24
N VAL A 286 0.48 -5.22 11.10
CA VAL A 286 -0.82 -5.86 10.87
C VAL A 286 -1.91 -4.91 11.32
N LEU A 287 -2.87 -4.64 10.44
CA LEU A 287 -4.04 -3.84 10.76
C LEU A 287 -5.30 -4.59 10.32
N PHE A 288 -6.29 -4.66 11.21
CA PHE A 288 -7.60 -5.20 10.91
C PHE A 288 -8.53 -4.06 10.47
N PHE A 289 -9.34 -4.33 9.46
CA PHE A 289 -10.32 -3.36 8.98
C PHE A 289 -11.39 -3.06 10.04
N GLU A 290 -11.67 -1.78 10.21
CA GLU A 290 -12.82 -1.27 10.96
C GLU A 290 -13.67 -0.37 10.05
N HIS A 291 -14.98 -0.39 10.21
CA HIS A 291 -15.87 0.45 9.39
C HIS A 291 -15.55 1.96 9.48
N SER A 292 -15.06 2.42 10.63
CA SER A 292 -14.56 3.78 10.83
C SER A 292 -13.45 4.17 9.84
N MET A 293 -12.62 3.21 9.41
CA MET A 293 -11.54 3.42 8.43
C MET A 293 -12.09 3.78 7.04
N MET A 294 -13.18 3.14 6.63
CA MET A 294 -13.80 3.45 5.34
C MET A 294 -14.38 4.86 5.30
N GLU A 295 -14.99 5.29 6.38
CA GLU A 295 -15.45 6.67 6.50
C GLU A 295 -14.29 7.67 6.44
N GLN A 296 -13.16 7.35 7.04
CA GLN A 296 -11.95 8.18 6.97
C GLN A 296 -11.39 8.25 5.54
N ILE A 297 -11.33 7.11 4.83
CA ILE A 297 -10.87 7.06 3.43
C ILE A 297 -11.77 7.90 2.53
N LEU A 298 -13.10 7.78 2.68
CA LEU A 298 -14.06 8.56 1.93
C LEU A 298 -13.91 10.07 2.22
N ARG A 299 -13.75 10.44 3.50
CA ARG A 299 -13.47 11.83 3.90
C ARG A 299 -12.16 12.34 3.31
N ASN A 300 -11.08 11.54 3.35
CA ASN A 300 -9.79 11.91 2.76
C ASN A 300 -9.93 12.16 1.25
N LYS A 301 -10.62 11.26 0.55
CA LYS A 301 -10.88 11.41 -0.89
C LYS A 301 -11.73 12.64 -1.21
N GLU A 302 -12.71 12.96 -0.35
CA GLU A 302 -13.51 14.19 -0.48
C GLU A 302 -12.62 15.42 -0.31
N VAL A 303 -11.76 15.46 0.70
CA VAL A 303 -10.80 16.56 0.93
C VAL A 303 -9.92 16.77 -0.31
N SER A 304 -9.28 15.73 -0.81
CA SER A 304 -8.42 15.77 -2.00
C SER A 304 -9.13 16.33 -3.23
N THR A 305 -10.35 15.86 -3.46
CA THR A 305 -11.15 16.29 -4.61
C THR A 305 -11.63 17.74 -4.48
N MET A 306 -11.97 18.16 -3.27
CA MET A 306 -12.52 19.49 -3.01
C MET A 306 -11.45 20.57 -2.86
N PHE A 307 -10.21 20.22 -2.48
CA PHE A 307 -9.14 21.18 -2.18
C PHE A 307 -8.85 22.17 -3.33
N PRO A 308 -8.63 21.76 -4.59
CA PRO A 308 -8.41 22.70 -5.70
C PRO A 308 -9.58 23.67 -5.91
N ILE A 309 -10.81 23.17 -5.71
CA ILE A 309 -12.03 23.97 -5.82
C ILE A 309 -12.11 24.98 -4.67
N ALA A 310 -11.78 24.55 -3.45
CA ALA A 310 -11.81 25.39 -2.26
C ALA A 310 -10.81 26.57 -2.34
N ILE A 311 -9.59 26.30 -2.84
CA ILE A 311 -8.59 27.35 -3.11
C ILE A 311 -9.15 28.37 -4.13
N SER A 312 -9.68 27.90 -5.25
CA SER A 312 -10.21 28.78 -6.30
C SER A 312 -11.41 29.60 -5.86
N LYS A 313 -12.27 29.05 -5.00
CA LYS A 313 -13.44 29.71 -4.41
C LYS A 313 -13.13 30.54 -3.17
N LYS A 314 -11.85 30.65 -2.76
CA LYS A 314 -11.40 31.41 -1.58
C LYS A 314 -12.10 30.96 -0.29
N GLN A 315 -12.30 29.65 -0.11
CA GLN A 315 -12.92 29.08 1.08
C GLN A 315 -11.94 28.97 2.27
N PHE A 316 -10.65 29.20 2.04
CA PHE A 316 -9.66 29.24 3.11
C PHE A 316 -9.51 30.63 3.67
N GLU A 317 -9.58 30.73 4.98
CA GLU A 317 -9.45 31.96 5.76
C GLU A 317 -8.25 31.82 6.71
N VAL A 318 -7.58 32.93 7.01
CA VAL A 318 -6.47 32.95 7.95
C VAL A 318 -6.95 33.61 9.24
N TYR A 319 -6.81 32.86 10.33
CA TYR A 319 -7.05 33.32 11.69
C TYR A 319 -5.71 33.61 12.36
N TYR A 320 -5.69 34.53 13.30
CA TYR A 320 -4.50 34.95 14.00
C TYR A 320 -4.63 34.66 15.48
N GLN A 321 -3.76 33.77 16.01
CA GLN A 321 -3.75 33.47 17.43
C GLN A 321 -2.64 34.30 18.13
N PRO A 322 -2.99 35.10 19.14
CA PRO A 322 -2.04 35.96 19.81
C PRO A 322 -0.97 35.19 20.59
N LYS A 323 0.29 35.66 20.49
CA LYS A 323 1.40 35.29 21.35
C LYS A 323 1.56 36.42 22.38
N VAL A 324 1.45 36.09 23.67
CA VAL A 324 1.41 37.07 24.75
C VAL A 324 2.65 36.95 25.65
N ASN A 325 3.26 38.08 25.97
CA ASN A 325 4.31 38.12 26.99
C ASN A 325 3.63 38.22 28.37
N ILE A 326 3.75 37.16 29.17
CA ILE A 326 3.08 37.04 30.47
C ILE A 326 3.73 37.88 31.60
N LEU A 327 4.89 38.48 31.35
CA LEU A 327 5.52 39.37 32.34
C LEU A 327 4.88 40.76 32.34
N ASN A 328 4.53 41.29 31.17
CA ASN A 328 3.99 42.65 31.00
C ASN A 328 2.60 42.66 30.35
N GLN A 329 2.00 41.48 30.10
CA GLN A 329 0.67 41.29 29.51
C GLN A 329 0.53 41.97 28.12
N SER A 330 1.62 41.99 27.33
CA SER A 330 1.61 42.62 26.02
C SER A 330 1.55 41.58 24.89
N LEU A 331 0.86 41.93 23.81
CA LEU A 331 0.93 41.22 22.53
C LEU A 331 2.37 41.33 21.99
N CYS A 332 2.98 40.22 21.64
CA CYS A 332 4.35 40.19 21.11
C CYS A 332 4.46 39.51 19.74
N GLY A 333 3.39 38.96 19.23
CA GLY A 333 3.28 38.30 17.92
C GLY A 333 1.98 37.56 17.77
N CYS A 334 1.84 36.81 16.68
CA CYS A 334 0.74 35.91 16.48
C CYS A 334 1.13 34.77 15.55
N GLU A 335 0.36 33.69 15.60
CA GLU A 335 0.43 32.60 14.65
C GLU A 335 -0.74 32.67 13.67
N ALA A 336 -0.43 32.52 12.37
CA ALA A 336 -1.41 32.47 11.29
C ALA A 336 -1.90 31.03 11.11
N LEU A 337 -3.14 30.80 11.43
CA LEU A 337 -3.78 29.49 11.43
C LEU A 337 -4.84 29.43 10.34
N VAL A 338 -4.71 28.52 9.40
CA VAL A 338 -5.69 28.33 8.34
C VAL A 338 -6.98 27.70 8.86
N ARG A 339 -8.12 28.14 8.32
CA ARG A 339 -9.44 27.56 8.53
C ARG A 339 -10.11 27.37 7.19
N TRP A 340 -10.70 26.22 6.98
CA TRP A 340 -11.47 25.93 5.77
C TRP A 340 -12.95 26.18 6.05
N ASN A 341 -13.50 27.28 5.54
CA ASN A 341 -14.90 27.63 5.65
C ASN A 341 -15.67 27.06 4.46
N ARG A 342 -16.42 26.01 4.70
CA ARG A 342 -17.21 25.32 3.69
C ARG A 342 -18.68 25.65 3.91
N ASN A 343 -19.19 26.61 3.15
CA ASN A 343 -20.60 27.04 3.20
C ASN A 343 -21.10 27.42 4.62
N GLY A 344 -20.27 28.10 5.37
CA GLY A 344 -20.59 28.53 6.75
C GLY A 344 -20.20 27.53 7.84
N THR A 345 -19.69 26.34 7.47
CA THR A 345 -19.16 25.36 8.42
C THR A 345 -17.63 25.37 8.36
N VAL A 346 -16.98 25.54 9.49
CA VAL A 346 -15.51 25.47 9.58
C VAL A 346 -15.08 24.03 9.72
N VAL A 347 -14.37 23.52 8.70
CA VAL A 347 -13.74 22.19 8.71
C VAL A 347 -12.50 22.25 9.58
N SER A 348 -12.33 21.24 10.45
CA SER A 348 -11.17 21.15 11.35
C SER A 348 -9.86 20.95 10.55
N PRO A 349 -8.77 21.67 10.91
CA PRO A 349 -7.44 21.43 10.33
C PRO A 349 -7.00 19.95 10.41
N MET A 350 -7.36 19.25 11.49
CA MET A 350 -7.07 17.83 11.68
C MET A 350 -7.73 16.92 10.63
N GLU A 351 -8.76 17.40 9.92
CA GLU A 351 -9.44 16.62 8.89
C GLU A 351 -8.79 16.76 7.51
N PHE A 352 -8.16 17.91 7.21
CA PHE A 352 -7.63 18.16 5.86
C PHE A 352 -6.10 18.29 5.78
N ILE A 353 -5.42 18.82 6.81
CA ILE A 353 -3.95 18.98 6.77
C ILE A 353 -3.23 17.66 6.54
N PRO A 354 -3.52 16.56 7.30
CA PRO A 354 -2.83 15.29 7.09
C PRO A 354 -3.00 14.74 5.66
N VAL A 355 -4.20 14.90 5.08
CA VAL A 355 -4.50 14.46 3.71
C VAL A 355 -3.66 15.23 2.70
N LEU A 356 -3.62 16.56 2.83
CA LEU A 356 -2.85 17.43 1.93
C LEU A 356 -1.34 17.22 2.07
N GLU A 357 -0.85 16.91 3.26
CA GLU A 357 0.56 16.56 3.51
C GLU A 357 0.95 15.25 2.82
N GLN A 358 0.11 14.23 2.95
CA GLN A 358 0.32 12.93 2.31
C GLN A 358 0.39 13.05 0.78
N GLU A 359 -0.49 13.86 0.19
CA GLU A 359 -0.51 14.13 -1.25
C GLU A 359 0.54 15.15 -1.71
N GLY A 360 1.20 15.84 -0.79
CA GLY A 360 2.13 16.93 -1.08
C GLY A 360 1.46 18.24 -1.55
N THR A 361 0.12 18.28 -1.59
CA THR A 361 -0.65 19.47 -2.00
C THR A 361 -0.71 20.54 -0.92
N ILE A 362 -0.33 20.20 0.32
CA ILE A 362 -0.18 21.14 1.44
C ILE A 362 0.71 22.33 1.08
N CYS A 363 1.75 22.13 0.28
CA CYS A 363 2.64 23.20 -0.16
C CYS A 363 1.89 24.36 -0.86
N THR A 364 0.80 24.08 -1.53
CA THR A 364 -0.04 25.11 -2.16
C THR A 364 -0.79 25.93 -1.11
N LEU A 365 -1.28 25.26 -0.06
CA LEU A 365 -1.98 25.89 1.04
C LEU A 365 -1.04 26.77 1.87
N ASP A 366 0.17 26.28 2.20
CA ASP A 366 1.15 27.02 2.98
C ASP A 366 1.55 28.33 2.27
N PHE A 367 1.80 28.28 0.95
CA PHE A 367 2.05 29.49 0.17
C PHE A 367 0.84 30.42 0.10
N PHE A 368 -0.38 29.90 0.05
CA PHE A 368 -1.58 30.72 0.12
C PHE A 368 -1.65 31.47 1.46
N VAL A 369 -1.41 30.79 2.58
CA VAL A 369 -1.39 31.40 3.92
C VAL A 369 -0.28 32.42 4.01
N PHE A 370 0.94 32.09 3.57
CA PHE A 370 2.09 33.00 3.58
C PHE A 370 1.85 34.27 2.77
N GLU A 371 1.25 34.14 1.59
CA GLU A 371 0.90 35.29 0.76
C GLU A 371 -0.16 36.17 1.42
N LYS A 372 -1.17 35.56 2.09
CA LYS A 372 -2.17 36.29 2.87
C LYS A 372 -1.56 37.04 4.05
N VAL A 373 -0.61 36.42 4.76
CA VAL A 373 0.12 37.08 5.86
C VAL A 373 0.92 38.28 5.33
N CYS A 374 1.64 38.14 4.22
CA CYS A 374 2.34 39.26 3.60
C CYS A 374 1.39 40.42 3.21
N GLN A 375 0.21 40.10 2.65
CA GLN A 375 -0.84 41.10 2.36
C GLN A 375 -1.32 41.81 3.61
N THR A 376 -1.52 41.07 4.70
CA THR A 376 -1.96 41.62 5.99
C THR A 376 -0.93 42.57 6.59
N ILE A 377 0.34 42.14 6.66
CA ILE A 377 1.44 42.98 7.18
C ILE A 377 1.58 44.26 6.33
N LYS A 378 1.52 44.15 5.01
CA LYS A 378 1.55 45.31 4.11
C LYS A 378 0.37 46.25 4.38
N SER A 379 -0.83 45.74 4.58
CA SER A 379 -2.02 46.53 4.93
C SER A 379 -1.82 47.30 6.25
N TRP A 380 -1.21 46.65 7.27
CA TRP A 380 -0.89 47.36 8.53
C TRP A 380 0.09 48.49 8.31
N GLN A 381 1.18 48.27 7.60
CA GLN A 381 2.17 49.29 7.25
C GLN A 381 1.56 50.46 6.50
N ASP A 382 0.72 50.21 5.48
CA ASP A 382 0.05 51.25 4.68
C ASP A 382 -0.95 52.07 5.49
N ARG A 383 -1.51 51.48 6.55
CA ARG A 383 -2.42 52.14 7.50
C ARG A 383 -1.66 52.83 8.67
N GLY A 384 -0.33 52.77 8.70
CA GLY A 384 0.49 53.29 9.78
C GLY A 384 0.37 52.54 11.10
N ILE A 385 -0.08 51.26 11.03
CA ILE A 385 -0.14 50.36 12.19
C ILE A 385 1.20 49.63 12.28
N GLU A 386 1.85 49.71 13.45
CA GLU A 386 3.10 48.95 13.69
C GLU A 386 2.80 47.43 13.67
N PRO A 387 3.38 46.67 12.74
CA PRO A 387 3.13 45.24 12.68
C PRO A 387 3.77 44.51 13.85
N VAL A 388 3.17 43.40 14.26
CA VAL A 388 3.82 42.39 15.09
C VAL A 388 4.33 41.26 14.23
N ARG A 389 5.22 40.43 14.77
CA ARG A 389 5.70 39.24 14.07
C ARG A 389 4.57 38.24 13.89
N VAL A 390 4.42 37.73 12.66
CA VAL A 390 3.43 36.72 12.31
C VAL A 390 4.16 35.44 11.90
N SER A 391 3.89 34.34 12.59
CA SER A 391 4.42 33.06 12.23
C SER A 391 3.46 32.29 11.30
N VAL A 392 4.04 31.54 10.39
CA VAL A 392 3.34 30.71 9.39
C VAL A 392 3.91 29.32 9.38
N ASN A 393 3.05 28.33 9.46
CA ASN A 393 3.40 26.93 9.37
C ASN A 393 3.81 26.54 7.95
N PHE A 394 4.91 25.81 7.82
CA PHE A 394 5.38 25.23 6.57
C PHE A 394 5.62 23.72 6.72
N SER A 395 4.94 22.94 5.91
CA SER A 395 5.12 21.50 5.90
C SER A 395 6.52 21.10 5.44
N ARG A 396 7.08 20.04 6.01
CA ARG A 396 8.35 19.42 5.59
C ARG A 396 8.41 19.02 4.12
N ASN A 397 7.26 18.84 3.47
CA ASN A 397 7.19 18.56 2.04
C ASN A 397 7.89 19.63 1.17
N HIS A 398 7.96 20.86 1.66
CA HIS A 398 8.67 21.94 1.00
C HIS A 398 10.18 21.72 0.88
N LEU A 399 10.81 21.02 1.83
CA LEU A 399 12.26 20.79 1.85
C LEU A 399 12.77 19.90 0.71
N LYS A 400 11.86 19.28 -0.03
CA LYS A 400 12.17 18.55 -1.28
C LYS A 400 12.43 19.49 -2.46
N ASN A 401 12.03 20.76 -2.34
CA ASN A 401 12.18 21.76 -3.41
C ASN A 401 13.36 22.69 -3.10
N PRO A 402 14.46 22.67 -3.87
CA PRO A 402 15.62 23.54 -3.66
C PRO A 402 15.31 25.04 -3.90
N GLU A 403 14.22 25.37 -4.59
CA GLU A 403 13.80 26.74 -4.88
C GLU A 403 12.89 27.36 -3.80
N LEU A 404 12.67 26.67 -2.67
CA LEU A 404 11.78 27.11 -1.61
C LEU A 404 12.11 28.53 -1.13
N ALA A 405 13.36 28.76 -0.78
CA ALA A 405 13.83 30.06 -0.30
C ALA A 405 13.58 31.19 -1.33
N THR A 406 13.92 30.92 -2.59
CA THR A 406 13.71 31.88 -3.70
C THR A 406 12.23 32.26 -3.83
N LYS A 407 11.34 31.29 -3.74
CA LYS A 407 9.90 31.51 -3.84
C LYS A 407 9.36 32.32 -2.67
N ILE A 408 9.80 32.04 -1.44
CA ILE A 408 9.44 32.81 -0.26
C ILE A 408 9.89 34.28 -0.43
N PHE A 409 11.16 34.52 -0.80
CA PHE A 409 11.66 35.87 -0.99
C PHE A 409 10.96 36.62 -2.13
N SER A 410 10.58 35.93 -3.21
CA SER A 410 9.83 36.58 -4.30
C SER A 410 8.46 37.10 -3.84
N ILE A 411 7.82 36.42 -2.86
CA ILE A 411 6.56 36.88 -2.27
C ILE A 411 6.82 38.08 -1.33
N ILE A 412 7.83 38.00 -0.46
CA ILE A 412 8.23 39.08 0.46
C ILE A 412 8.52 40.37 -0.34
N GLU A 413 9.32 40.29 -1.40
CA GLU A 413 9.65 41.39 -2.28
C GLU A 413 8.43 41.95 -3.02
N ARG A 414 7.53 41.10 -3.50
CA ARG A 414 6.30 41.51 -4.19
C ARG A 414 5.42 42.41 -3.31
N TYR A 415 5.31 42.07 -2.02
CA TYR A 415 4.48 42.84 -1.07
C TYR A 415 5.27 43.91 -0.31
N HIS A 416 6.59 44.03 -0.52
CA HIS A 416 7.46 44.94 0.18
C HIS A 416 7.35 44.88 1.71
N VAL A 417 7.29 43.63 2.23
CA VAL A 417 7.21 43.36 3.66
C VAL A 417 8.62 43.32 4.24
N ASP A 418 8.83 43.91 5.41
CA ASP A 418 10.09 43.76 6.14
C ASP A 418 10.16 42.33 6.71
N PRO A 419 11.20 41.56 6.37
CA PRO A 419 11.34 40.15 6.80
C PRO A 419 11.31 39.95 8.32
N GLN A 420 11.66 40.93 9.13
CA GLN A 420 11.65 40.87 10.60
C GLN A 420 10.26 40.57 11.19
N TYR A 421 9.19 40.89 10.44
CA TYR A 421 7.80 40.61 10.85
C TYR A 421 7.31 39.25 10.45
N LEU A 422 8.16 38.45 9.80
CA LEU A 422 7.83 37.10 9.36
C LEU A 422 8.59 36.03 10.17
N GLU A 423 7.89 34.99 10.54
CA GLU A 423 8.44 33.79 11.17
C GLU A 423 7.92 32.54 10.46
N ILE A 424 8.79 31.60 10.13
CA ILE A 424 8.42 30.33 9.55
C ILE A 424 8.51 29.25 10.63
N GLU A 425 7.43 28.55 10.87
CA GLU A 425 7.34 27.44 11.81
C GLU A 425 7.50 26.12 11.07
N LEU A 426 8.40 25.27 11.56
CA LEU A 426 8.70 23.95 11.02
C LEU A 426 8.52 22.93 12.13
N THR A 427 7.76 21.88 11.88
CA THR A 427 7.55 20.81 12.86
C THR A 427 8.83 20.01 13.11
N GLU A 428 8.99 19.48 14.33
CA GLU A 428 10.12 18.62 14.70
C GLU A 428 10.31 17.45 13.73
N MET A 429 11.56 17.14 13.36
CA MET A 429 11.89 16.07 12.40
C MET A 429 12.14 14.74 13.11
N SER A 430 11.39 13.70 12.75
CA SER A 430 11.76 12.32 13.03
C SER A 430 12.52 11.73 11.83
N GLY A 431 13.85 11.59 11.97
CA GLY A 431 14.72 10.94 10.96
C GLY A 431 15.70 11.88 10.24
N TYR A 432 16.78 11.29 9.69
CA TYR A 432 17.89 12.02 9.02
C TYR A 432 17.61 12.42 7.57
N ASP A 433 16.46 12.09 7.01
CA ASP A 433 16.12 12.42 5.63
C ASP A 433 15.90 13.94 5.48
N ASN A 434 16.71 14.56 4.62
CA ASN A 434 16.68 16.00 4.29
C ASN A 434 17.24 16.99 5.35
N TYR A 435 17.99 16.53 6.35
CA TYR A 435 18.58 17.40 7.37
C TYR A 435 19.48 18.51 6.76
N GLU A 436 20.30 18.17 5.78
CA GLU A 436 21.17 19.14 5.09
C GLU A 436 20.35 20.25 4.40
N ASN A 437 19.26 19.88 3.74
CA ASN A 437 18.37 20.85 3.08
C ASN A 437 17.71 21.79 4.10
N LEU A 438 17.32 21.27 5.27
CA LEU A 438 16.76 22.07 6.36
C LEU A 438 17.78 23.09 6.88
N ALA A 439 19.01 22.66 7.16
CA ALA A 439 20.05 23.54 7.66
C ALA A 439 20.40 24.66 6.66
N ILE A 440 20.47 24.32 5.36
CA ILE A 440 20.67 25.32 4.29
C ILE A 440 19.51 26.31 4.26
N PHE A 441 18.28 25.82 4.28
CA PHE A 441 17.07 26.64 4.25
C PHE A 441 17.02 27.62 5.45
N ILE A 442 17.26 27.14 6.67
CA ILE A 442 17.28 27.97 7.88
C ILE A 442 18.33 29.10 7.74
N LYS A 443 19.54 28.73 7.31
CA LYS A 443 20.62 29.72 7.13
C LYS A 443 20.27 30.79 6.09
N GLU A 444 19.62 30.44 5.00
CA GLU A 444 19.18 31.37 3.96
C GLU A 444 18.09 32.32 4.48
N MET A 445 17.08 31.80 5.21
CA MET A 445 16.01 32.59 5.79
C MET A 445 16.55 33.61 6.78
N ARG A 446 17.37 33.18 7.74
CA ARG A 446 17.96 34.07 8.77
C ARG A 446 18.88 35.13 8.19
N LYS A 447 19.68 34.76 7.18
CA LYS A 447 20.54 35.75 6.48
C LYS A 447 19.75 36.91 5.88
N LYS A 448 18.49 36.69 5.52
CA LYS A 448 17.58 37.70 4.97
C LYS A 448 16.65 38.33 6.02
N GLY A 449 16.77 37.95 7.30
CA GLY A 449 16.02 38.52 8.41
C GLY A 449 14.68 37.87 8.71
N VAL A 450 14.34 36.74 8.05
CA VAL A 450 13.17 35.96 8.38
C VAL A 450 13.49 35.08 9.59
N HIS A 451 12.61 35.06 10.59
CA HIS A 451 12.76 34.24 11.78
C HIS A 451 12.31 32.79 11.55
N ILE A 452 12.94 31.86 12.25
CA ILE A 452 12.60 30.45 12.19
C ILE A 452 12.30 29.92 13.59
N SER A 453 11.22 29.18 13.72
CA SER A 453 10.87 28.42 14.92
C SER A 453 10.71 26.94 14.64
N ILE A 454 11.06 26.11 15.63
CA ILE A 454 10.74 24.69 15.63
C ILE A 454 9.49 24.48 16.47
N ASP A 455 8.50 23.86 15.85
CA ASP A 455 7.21 23.56 16.45
C ASP A 455 7.13 22.12 16.97
N ASP A 456 6.16 21.85 17.86
CA ASP A 456 5.89 20.55 18.48
C ASP A 456 7.10 19.93 19.21
N PHE A 457 8.01 20.76 19.74
CA PHE A 457 9.24 20.28 20.34
C PHE A 457 9.00 19.34 21.52
N GLY A 458 9.65 18.16 21.44
CA GLY A 458 9.63 17.14 22.49
C GLY A 458 8.58 16.06 22.31
N THR A 459 7.86 16.03 21.21
CA THR A 459 6.95 14.94 20.84
C THR A 459 7.66 13.81 20.10
N GLY A 460 8.86 14.04 19.55
CA GLY A 460 9.65 13.09 18.75
C GLY A 460 10.89 12.54 19.48
N TYR A 461 11.49 11.49 18.91
CA TYR A 461 12.65 10.78 19.49
C TYR A 461 14.02 11.45 19.26
N SER A 462 14.12 12.57 18.53
CA SER A 462 15.41 13.09 18.03
C SER A 462 15.71 14.54 18.38
N SER A 463 14.94 15.16 19.23
CA SER A 463 14.90 16.61 19.47
C SER A 463 16.21 17.28 19.89
N LEU A 464 17.06 16.59 20.65
CA LEU A 464 18.24 17.22 21.27
C LEU A 464 19.36 17.52 20.27
N ASN A 465 19.58 16.68 19.27
CA ASN A 465 20.61 16.91 18.25
C ASN A 465 20.26 18.11 17.35
N LEU A 466 18.96 18.35 17.11
CA LEU A 466 18.50 19.49 16.31
C LEU A 466 18.90 20.83 16.96
N LEU A 467 18.85 20.91 18.30
CA LEU A 467 19.19 22.14 19.03
C LEU A 467 20.68 22.50 18.94
N THR A 468 21.55 21.52 18.71
CA THR A 468 23.00 21.81 18.60
C THR A 468 23.41 22.19 17.19
N ASP A 469 22.68 21.74 16.18
CA ASP A 469 23.11 21.82 14.79
C ASP A 469 22.32 22.86 13.96
N LEU A 470 21.11 23.22 14.41
CA LEU A 470 20.27 24.18 13.70
C LEU A 470 20.30 25.56 14.40
N ASP A 471 20.58 26.58 13.62
CA ASP A 471 20.60 27.97 14.06
C ASP A 471 19.18 28.60 13.93
N VAL A 472 18.26 28.19 14.82
CA VAL A 472 16.88 28.70 14.87
C VAL A 472 16.75 29.86 15.89
N ASP A 473 15.62 30.57 15.88
CA ASP A 473 15.39 31.70 16.78
C ASP A 473 14.52 31.29 17.99
N THR A 474 13.58 30.40 17.78
CA THR A 474 12.54 30.08 18.77
C THR A 474 12.24 28.58 18.80
N ILE A 475 12.00 28.05 19.99
CA ILE A 475 11.49 26.69 20.22
C ILE A 475 10.11 26.81 20.84
N LYS A 476 9.11 26.15 20.23
CA LYS A 476 7.74 26.09 20.71
C LYS A 476 7.54 24.77 21.45
N LEU A 477 7.16 24.83 22.72
CA LEU A 477 6.83 23.65 23.53
C LEU A 477 5.41 23.24 23.20
N ASP A 478 5.24 21.99 22.77
CA ASP A 478 3.95 21.44 22.38
C ASP A 478 2.90 21.51 23.49
N ARG A 479 1.64 21.65 23.10
CA ARG A 479 0.48 21.69 24.01
C ARG A 479 0.42 20.51 24.99
N SER A 480 0.94 19.34 24.64
CA SER A 480 0.92 18.17 25.53
C SER A 480 1.64 18.42 26.85
N TYR A 481 2.65 19.29 26.87
CA TYR A 481 3.33 19.68 28.11
C TYR A 481 2.42 20.51 29.02
N SER A 482 1.64 21.44 28.47
CA SER A 482 0.67 22.25 29.21
C SER A 482 -0.44 21.37 29.81
N VAL A 483 -0.98 20.42 29.04
CA VAL A 483 -1.99 19.47 29.49
C VAL A 483 -1.47 18.54 30.60
N ARG A 484 -0.22 18.10 30.53
CA ARG A 484 0.40 17.24 31.56
C ARG A 484 0.64 17.98 32.88
N LEU A 485 0.80 19.31 32.85
CA LEU A 485 0.93 20.09 34.09
C LEU A 485 -0.28 19.94 35.03
N ASP A 486 -1.47 19.71 34.47
CA ASP A 486 -2.69 19.53 35.24
C ASP A 486 -2.79 18.13 35.88
N ASN A 487 -2.19 17.12 35.22
CA ASN A 487 -2.38 15.70 35.57
C ASN A 487 -1.22 15.08 36.38
N GLU A 488 0.06 15.46 36.12
CA GLU A 488 1.28 14.85 36.68
C GLU A 488 2.22 15.92 37.28
N LYS A 489 1.91 16.39 38.49
CA LYS A 489 2.46 17.67 39.00
C LYS A 489 3.98 17.77 39.13
N GLU A 490 4.70 16.83 39.72
CA GLU A 490 6.11 17.07 40.07
C GLU A 490 7.10 16.69 38.96
N LYS A 491 7.00 15.49 38.38
CA LYS A 491 7.93 15.04 37.36
C LYS A 491 7.84 15.88 36.07
N THR A 492 6.63 16.23 35.69
CA THR A 492 6.36 17.05 34.49
C THR A 492 6.90 18.47 34.69
N LYS A 493 6.74 19.07 35.85
CA LYS A 493 7.33 20.38 36.17
C LYS A 493 8.84 20.37 36.07
N VAL A 494 9.51 19.36 36.64
CA VAL A 494 10.98 19.22 36.56
C VAL A 494 11.41 19.06 35.10
N LEU A 495 10.69 18.29 34.30
CA LEU A 495 10.98 18.09 32.90
C LEU A 495 10.89 19.40 32.12
N ILE A 496 9.76 20.11 32.21
CA ILE A 496 9.53 21.37 31.49
C ILE A 496 10.57 22.42 31.92
N GLN A 497 10.82 22.56 33.21
CA GLN A 497 11.86 23.46 33.72
C GLN A 497 13.24 23.16 33.16
N SER A 498 13.58 21.85 33.06
CA SER A 498 14.87 21.40 32.50
C SER A 498 14.97 21.74 31.02
N ILE A 499 13.90 21.54 30.25
CA ILE A 499 13.84 21.90 28.83
C ILE A 499 13.99 23.41 28.65
N VAL A 500 13.18 24.22 29.34
CA VAL A 500 13.24 25.68 29.23
C VAL A 500 14.63 26.20 29.58
N ASN A 501 15.23 25.72 30.66
CA ASN A 501 16.60 26.11 31.06
C ASN A 501 17.64 25.69 30.00
N MET A 502 17.51 24.53 29.42
CA MET A 502 18.40 24.03 28.38
C MET A 502 18.31 24.92 27.13
N VAL A 503 17.10 25.17 26.64
CA VAL A 503 16.83 25.96 25.44
C VAL A 503 17.35 27.40 25.61
N HIS A 504 17.14 28.02 26.78
CA HIS A 504 17.68 29.35 27.10
C HIS A 504 19.22 29.36 27.15
N LYS A 505 19.85 28.32 27.74
CA LYS A 505 21.33 28.23 27.78
C LYS A 505 21.94 28.09 26.38
N LEU A 506 21.20 27.51 25.44
CA LEU A 506 21.59 27.41 24.04
C LEU A 506 21.32 28.70 23.25
N GLY A 507 20.69 29.73 23.88
CA GLY A 507 20.46 31.03 23.28
C GLY A 507 19.15 31.18 22.51
N PHE A 508 18.25 30.21 22.58
CA PHE A 508 16.96 30.23 21.88
C PHE A 508 15.86 30.85 22.75
N LYS A 509 14.85 31.43 22.11
CA LYS A 509 13.61 31.83 22.78
C LYS A 509 12.71 30.59 22.96
N VAL A 510 11.87 30.63 24.00
CA VAL A 510 10.87 29.59 24.29
C VAL A 510 9.48 30.20 24.22
N ILE A 511 8.57 29.53 23.54
CA ILE A 511 7.14 29.79 23.54
C ILE A 511 6.44 28.52 24.07
N ALA A 512 5.57 28.68 25.06
CA ALA A 512 4.75 27.56 25.54
C ALA A 512 3.36 27.63 24.90
N GLU A 513 2.92 26.51 24.34
CA GLU A 513 1.64 26.40 23.66
C GLU A 513 0.56 25.75 24.54
N GLY A 514 -0.70 25.97 24.15
CA GLY A 514 -1.85 25.35 24.77
C GLY A 514 -2.04 25.75 26.23
N VAL A 515 -1.64 26.99 26.61
CA VAL A 515 -1.85 27.49 27.97
C VAL A 515 -3.31 27.89 28.14
N GLU A 516 -3.99 27.22 29.07
CA GLU A 516 -5.43 27.37 29.30
C GLU A 516 -5.78 27.89 30.69
N THR A 517 -4.85 27.80 31.67
CA THR A 517 -5.11 28.23 33.06
C THR A 517 -4.05 29.21 33.59
N GLU A 518 -4.44 30.00 34.57
CA GLU A 518 -3.52 30.95 35.27
C GLU A 518 -2.43 30.20 36.04
N GLU A 519 -2.71 29.01 36.56
CA GLU A 519 -1.74 28.15 37.25
C GLU A 519 -0.62 27.72 36.31
N GLN A 520 -0.97 27.34 35.07
CA GLN A 520 0.01 27.01 34.03
C GLN A 520 0.87 28.25 33.69
N ALA A 521 0.24 29.42 33.49
CA ALA A 521 0.93 30.64 33.18
C ALA A 521 1.86 31.11 34.33
N ALA A 522 1.42 30.95 35.58
CA ALA A 522 2.23 31.28 36.76
C ALA A 522 3.48 30.38 36.86
N PHE A 523 3.33 29.07 36.66
CA PHE A 523 4.45 28.14 36.63
C PHE A 523 5.45 28.48 35.50
N LEU A 524 4.95 28.73 34.28
CA LEU A 524 5.79 29.08 33.13
C LEU A 524 6.57 30.37 33.40
N ARG A 525 5.93 31.35 34.07
CA ARG A 525 6.59 32.62 34.48
C ARG A 525 7.73 32.36 35.49
N GLU A 526 7.47 31.46 36.47
CA GLU A 526 8.48 31.11 37.50
C GLU A 526 9.73 30.45 36.88
N ILE A 527 9.57 29.60 35.87
CA ILE A 527 10.69 28.94 35.21
C ILE A 527 11.33 29.75 34.07
N GLY A 528 10.88 31.02 33.87
CA GLY A 528 11.46 31.95 32.88
C GLY A 528 10.89 31.86 31.47
N CYS A 529 9.85 31.04 31.21
CA CYS A 529 9.15 31.07 29.95
C CYS A 529 8.18 32.26 29.92
N SER A 530 8.57 33.32 29.19
CA SER A 530 7.84 34.57 29.23
C SER A 530 6.82 34.76 28.11
N ILE A 531 6.85 33.94 27.06
CA ILE A 531 5.93 34.05 25.93
C ILE A 531 5.07 32.78 25.89
N VAL A 532 3.77 32.98 25.82
CA VAL A 532 2.80 31.90 25.78
C VAL A 532 1.76 32.14 24.70
N GLN A 533 1.17 31.03 24.23
CA GLN A 533 0.05 30.97 23.30
C GLN A 533 -0.98 29.99 23.84
N GLY A 534 -2.26 30.39 23.91
CA GLY A 534 -3.29 29.49 24.40
C GLY A 534 -4.62 30.17 24.69
N TYR A 535 -5.62 29.35 25.03
CA TYR A 535 -7.00 29.80 25.24
C TYR A 535 -7.19 30.60 26.52
N LEU A 536 -6.20 30.61 27.40
CA LEU A 536 -6.20 31.53 28.53
C LEU A 536 -6.32 33.00 28.10
N TYR A 537 -5.70 33.33 26.98
CA TYR A 537 -5.71 34.67 26.42
C TYR A 537 -6.73 34.83 25.30
N ASP A 538 -6.51 34.16 24.18
CA ASP A 538 -7.44 34.17 23.06
C ASP A 538 -7.39 32.85 22.27
N LYS A 539 -8.53 32.48 21.72
CA LYS A 539 -8.61 31.51 20.64
C LYS A 539 -8.13 32.16 19.35
N PRO A 540 -7.83 31.39 18.28
CA PRO A 540 -7.57 31.99 16.97
C PRO A 540 -8.69 32.96 16.56
N LEU A 541 -8.30 34.20 16.24
CA LEU A 541 -9.20 35.33 15.96
C LEU A 541 -9.24 35.63 14.45
N LEU A 542 -10.38 36.13 13.97
CA LEU A 542 -10.45 36.80 12.67
C LEU A 542 -9.58 38.04 12.68
N LEU A 543 -9.10 38.47 11.50
CA LEU A 543 -8.22 39.64 11.36
C LEU A 543 -8.76 40.88 12.09
N GLU A 544 -10.04 41.19 11.91
CA GLU A 544 -10.67 42.36 12.53
C GLU A 544 -10.63 42.33 14.07
N GLU A 545 -10.84 41.16 14.66
CA GLU A 545 -10.78 40.98 16.11
C GLU A 545 -9.32 41.00 16.62
N PHE A 546 -8.39 40.43 15.84
CA PHE A 546 -6.97 40.47 16.15
C PHE A 546 -6.45 41.92 16.10
N GLU A 547 -6.87 42.73 15.12
CA GLU A 547 -6.47 44.13 15.02
C GLU A 547 -6.89 44.96 16.25
N LYS A 548 -8.00 44.66 16.91
CA LYS A 548 -8.38 45.32 18.18
C LYS A 548 -7.36 45.04 19.29
N ARG A 549 -6.74 43.87 19.32
CA ARG A 549 -5.64 43.54 20.25
C ARG A 549 -4.37 44.30 19.86
N LEU A 550 -4.04 44.30 18.58
CA LEU A 550 -2.86 44.96 18.03
C LEU A 550 -2.88 46.49 18.29
N LEU A 551 -4.04 47.12 18.15
CA LEU A 551 -4.24 48.54 18.40
C LEU A 551 -4.38 48.90 19.90
N GLY A 552 -4.32 47.93 20.81
CA GLY A 552 -4.47 48.12 22.24
C GLY A 552 -5.87 48.53 22.69
N GLN A 553 -6.88 48.35 21.83
CA GLN A 553 -8.29 48.61 22.17
C GLN A 553 -8.83 47.58 23.16
N ILE A 554 -8.29 46.37 23.10
CA ILE A 554 -8.54 45.31 24.07
C ILE A 554 -7.17 44.84 24.62
N LYS A 555 -7.00 44.94 25.93
CA LYS A 555 -5.75 44.60 26.62
C LYS A 555 -5.90 43.24 27.33
N TYR A 556 -4.77 42.56 27.48
CA TYR A 556 -4.69 41.39 28.34
C TYR A 556 -4.50 41.89 29.80
N GLU A 557 -5.60 41.99 30.53
CA GLU A 557 -5.58 42.36 31.95
C GLU A 557 -5.45 41.11 32.82
N LYS A 558 -4.79 41.33 34.00
CA LYS A 558 -4.65 40.27 35.03
C LYS A 558 -5.96 39.96 35.68
#